data_39ddb56c3398180d13b5508d193c0248
#
_entry.id   39ddb56c3398180d13b5508d193c0248
#
_cell.length_a   1.000
_cell.length_b   1.000
_cell.length_c   1.000
_cell.angle_alpha   90.00
_cell.angle_beta   90.00
_cell.angle_gamma   90.00
#
_symmetry.space_group_name_H-M   'P 1'
#
loop_
_entity.id
_entity.type
_entity.pdbx_description
1 polymer ?
#
loop_
_entity_poly.entity_id
_entity_poly.type
_entity_poly.pdbx_seq_one_letter_code
_entity_poly.pdbx_strand_id
1 'polypeptide(L)' 'MKNDASYNEKLLEAKSYERTSGKPCYIVYSVPMQSYLTTSKMPLMGEWYDSDGLQHGI' A
#
# COMPACT_ATOMS: atom_id res chain seq x y z
N MET A 1 -3.72 -9.52 -6.26
CA MET A 1 -2.71 -9.62 -7.33
C MET A 1 -1.61 -8.63 -7.15
N LYS A 2 -0.67 -8.99 -6.33
CA LYS A 2 0.35 -8.01 -5.95
C LYS A 2 1.47 -7.85 -6.95
N ASN A 3 1.46 -8.63 -8.04
CA ASN A 3 2.55 -8.55 -9.00
C ASN A 3 2.24 -7.71 -10.22
N ASP A 4 1.14 -6.97 -10.21
CA ASP A 4 0.84 -6.16 -11.37
C ASP A 4 1.53 -4.80 -11.27
N ALA A 5 1.47 -4.05 -12.37
CA ALA A 5 2.15 -2.76 -12.43
C ALA A 5 1.58 -1.77 -11.43
N SER A 6 0.28 -1.88 -11.16
CA SER A 6 -0.38 -0.99 -10.23
C SER A 6 0.19 -1.14 -8.82
N TYR A 7 0.44 -2.39 -8.39
CA TYR A 7 1.03 -2.64 -7.08
C TYR A 7 2.44 -2.03 -7.00
N ASN A 8 3.23 -2.24 -8.05
CA ASN A 8 4.61 -1.73 -8.05
C ASN A 8 4.65 -0.22 -7.99
N GLU A 9 3.75 0.44 -8.71
CA GLU A 9 3.66 1.90 -8.66
C GLU A 9 3.33 2.39 -7.25
N LYS A 10 2.37 1.74 -6.60
CA LYS A 10 1.97 2.16 -5.26
C LYS A 10 3.05 1.89 -4.25
N LEU A 11 3.82 0.83 -4.45
CA LEU A 11 4.94 0.54 -3.57
C LEU A 11 5.98 1.66 -3.63
N LEU A 12 6.28 2.14 -4.83
CA LEU A 12 7.21 3.25 -4.99
C LEU A 12 6.66 4.53 -4.40
N GLU A 13 5.36 4.78 -4.59
CA GLU A 13 4.72 5.95 -4.00
C GLU A 13 4.78 5.92 -2.48
N ALA A 14 4.54 4.74 -1.90
CA ALA A 14 4.56 4.61 -0.45
C ALA A 14 5.95 4.90 0.11
N LYS A 15 6.98 4.37 -0.53
CA LYS A 15 8.35 4.62 -0.09
C LYS A 15 8.72 6.09 -0.20
N SER A 16 8.32 6.72 -1.30
CA SER A 16 8.59 8.13 -1.50
C SER A 16 7.88 8.99 -0.47
N TYR A 17 6.61 8.67 -0.19
CA TYR A 17 5.83 9.41 0.79
C TYR A 17 6.47 9.33 2.17
N GLU A 18 6.90 8.12 2.57
CA GLU A 18 7.53 7.97 3.88
C GLU A 18 8.83 8.76 3.97
N ARG A 19 9.58 8.78 2.89
CA ARG A 19 10.85 9.51 2.88
C ARG A 19 10.64 11.01 3.02
N THR A 20 9.63 11.55 2.34
CA THR A 20 9.43 13.00 2.32
C THR A 20 8.61 13.51 3.50
N SER A 21 7.67 12.71 4.00
CA SER A 21 6.78 13.17 5.07
C SER A 21 7.19 12.67 6.45
N GLY A 22 7.96 11.60 6.50
CA GLY A 22 8.31 10.97 7.77
C GLY A 22 7.17 10.20 8.40
N LYS A 23 6.09 9.97 7.65
CA LYS A 23 4.93 9.25 8.14
C LYS A 23 4.78 7.91 7.43
N PRO A 24 4.20 6.91 8.11
CA PRO A 24 4.02 5.61 7.47
C PRO A 24 3.01 5.66 6.33
N CYS A 25 3.18 4.76 5.39
CA CYS A 25 2.26 4.66 4.27
C CYS A 25 2.02 3.18 3.97
N TYR A 26 0.78 2.84 3.74
CA TYR A 26 0.36 1.46 3.54
C TYR A 26 -0.32 1.31 2.20
N ILE A 27 -0.33 0.08 1.70
CA ILE A 27 -0.92 -0.23 0.40
C ILE A 27 -2.08 -1.18 0.61
N VAL A 28 -3.24 -0.83 0.07
CA VAL A 28 -4.43 -1.66 0.17
C VAL A 28 -5.01 -1.87 -1.21
N TYR A 29 -5.69 -2.99 -1.41
CA TYR A 29 -6.35 -3.26 -2.68
C TYR A 29 -7.81 -2.85 -2.59
N SER A 30 -8.24 -2.01 -3.53
CA SER A 30 -9.62 -1.56 -3.59
C SER A 30 -10.39 -2.42 -4.59
N VAL A 31 -11.32 -3.21 -4.08
CA VAL A 31 -12.15 -4.05 -4.95
C VAL A 31 -13.02 -3.22 -5.89
N PRO A 32 -13.72 -2.18 -5.39
CA PRO A 32 -14.53 -1.35 -6.29
C PRO A 32 -13.73 -0.70 -7.41
N MET A 33 -12.51 -0.28 -7.13
CA MET A 33 -11.67 0.38 -8.12
C MET A 33 -10.78 -0.61 -8.87
N GLN A 34 -10.71 -1.84 -8.39
CA GLN A 34 -9.88 -2.87 -8.98
C GLN A 34 -8.43 -2.43 -9.13
N SER A 35 -7.93 -1.74 -8.11
CA SER A 35 -6.56 -1.27 -8.13
C SER A 35 -6.05 -1.10 -6.71
N TYR A 36 -4.74 -0.95 -6.59
CA TYR A 36 -4.11 -0.70 -5.30
C TYR A 36 -4.13 0.78 -5.00
N LEU A 37 -4.27 1.10 -3.72
CA LEU A 37 -4.28 2.49 -3.26
C LEU A 37 -3.31 2.61 -2.10
N THR A 38 -2.82 3.84 -1.88
CA THR A 38 -1.98 4.12 -0.72
C THR A 38 -2.80 4.84 0.33
N THR A 39 -2.47 4.63 1.60
CA THR A 39 -3.16 5.29 2.69
C THR A 39 -2.16 5.54 3.81
N SER A 40 -2.34 6.64 4.53
CA SER A 40 -1.49 6.94 5.67
C SER A 40 -2.08 6.43 6.97
N LYS A 41 -3.28 5.87 6.93
CA LYS A 41 -3.92 5.29 8.10
C LYS A 41 -3.74 3.78 8.09
N MET A 42 -3.33 3.22 9.22
CA MET A 42 -3.14 1.79 9.32
C MET A 42 -4.46 1.07 9.08
N PRO A 43 -4.52 0.17 8.10
CA PRO A 43 -5.76 -0.59 7.86
C PRO A 43 -6.09 -1.47 9.05
N LEU A 44 -7.38 -1.54 9.37
CA LEU A 44 -7.83 -2.29 10.54
C LEU A 44 -8.32 -3.68 10.20
N MET A 45 -8.62 -3.95 8.96
CA MET A 45 -9.08 -5.27 8.55
C MET A 45 -8.69 -5.51 7.12
N GLY A 46 -8.64 -6.78 6.79
CA GLY A 46 -8.27 -7.18 5.45
C GLY A 46 -6.77 -7.21 5.24
N GLU A 47 -6.41 -7.55 4.04
CA GLU A 47 -5.02 -7.72 3.65
C GLU A 47 -4.43 -6.37 3.22
N TRP A 48 -3.23 -6.07 3.68
CA TRP A 48 -2.57 -4.84 3.28
C TRP A 48 -1.06 -5.06 3.28
N TYR A 49 -0.33 -4.11 2.70
CA TYR A 49 1.14 -4.22 2.57
C TYR A 49 1.77 -2.95 3.12
N ASP A 50 2.94 -3.09 3.72
CA ASP A 50 3.68 -1.92 4.17
C ASP A 50 4.58 -1.43 3.02
N SER A 51 5.33 -0.35 3.29
CA SER A 51 6.15 0.25 2.25
C SER A 51 7.33 -0.63 1.85
N ASP A 52 7.63 -1.66 2.63
CA ASP A 52 8.68 -2.61 2.28
C ASP A 52 8.12 -3.78 1.48
N GLY A 53 6.82 -3.79 1.24
CA GLY A 53 6.19 -4.84 0.46
C GLY A 53 5.80 -6.06 1.26
N LEU A 54 5.87 -5.99 2.59
CA LEU A 54 5.49 -7.11 3.44
C LEU A 54 3.99 -7.13 3.63
N GLN A 55 3.41 -8.31 3.47
CA GLN A 55 1.98 -8.49 3.61
C GLN A 55 1.57 -8.59 5.07
N HIS A 56 0.48 -7.93 5.43
CA HIS A 56 -0.08 -7.94 6.78
C HIS A 56 -1.57 -8.19 6.72
N GLY A 57 -2.14 -8.50 7.88
CA GLY A 57 -3.54 -8.75 7.99
C GLY A 57 -3.92 -10.07 7.36
N ILE A 58 -5.18 -10.33 7.31
CA ILE A 58 -5.69 -11.51 6.61
C ILE A 58 -7.14 -11.54 6.57
#